data_f457efcac7db2834f972b7beb34dbb6b
#
_entry.id   f457efcac7db2834f972b7beb34dbb6b
#
_cell.length_a   1.000
_cell.length_b   1.000
_cell.length_c   1.000
_cell.angle_alpha   90.00
_cell.angle_beta   90.00
_cell.angle_gamma   90.00
#
_symmetry.space_group_name_H-M   'P 1'
#
loop_
_entity.id
_entity.type
_entity.pdbx_description
1 polymer ?
#
loop_
_entity_poly.entity_id
_entity_poly.type
_entity_poly.pdbx_seq_one_letter_code
_entity_poly.pdbx_strand_id
1 'polypeptide(L)'
;MLSPTVANAQSAQTQPLNTPAPIVYNAMASTKIATVDQLTKEIAKQLNNFATEIKVTYSGSMTDMDKFMEAFEKAQQQATYASGHLQSISMSADSVGNVTYKVKYFTNATQEAAVQKKIDSILKTIIKPSMTPFQKVKAINDYIVSNTTYGTKTKASPHSAYALLFEGQAVCQGYALSAYKMLEQAGIETKYVVGYVNGTEAHAWNMVKLDGKWYHLDTTWNDPLPNRIGASSYDYFLVTDAQLNKDHTWITTDYPAATSTTYNFMQNVHFAHQIQNTLYFSNTADNDKLYKLDLVSGKKTKVIDTRALYITGAGDYLYYSDYSNSGYLTKLNLKTLKTNVVVKQSVTDLMIGSGYLVYKVNGKEQKQKMN
;
A
#
# COMPACT_ATOMS: atom_id res chain seq x y z
N MET A 1 28.94 49.92 -57.59
CA MET A 1 27.51 49.77 -57.91
C MET A 1 27.16 48.26 -57.86
N LEU A 2 26.68 47.79 -56.81
CA LEU A 2 26.11 46.45 -56.66
C LEU A 2 25.01 46.55 -55.59
N SER A 3 23.76 46.35 -56.00
CA SER A 3 22.57 46.38 -55.17
C SER A 3 22.51 45.12 -54.30
N PRO A 4 22.00 45.23 -53.06
CA PRO A 4 21.76 44.07 -52.22
C PRO A 4 20.40 43.41 -52.53
N THR A 5 20.42 42.11 -52.75
CA THR A 5 19.27 41.24 -52.84
C THR A 5 18.59 41.05 -51.48
N VAL A 6 17.30 41.34 -51.45
CA VAL A 6 16.44 41.12 -50.29
C VAL A 6 16.07 39.64 -50.25
N ALA A 7 16.43 38.93 -49.18
CA ALA A 7 15.98 37.60 -48.92
C ALA A 7 14.62 37.62 -48.21
N ASN A 8 13.61 37.00 -48.83
CA ASN A 8 12.27 36.79 -48.27
C ASN A 8 12.34 35.85 -47.08
N ALA A 9 11.93 36.33 -45.91
CA ALA A 9 11.65 35.50 -44.75
C ALA A 9 10.26 34.86 -44.90
N GLN A 10 10.25 33.56 -45.13
CA GLN A 10 9.03 32.77 -45.04
C GLN A 10 8.56 32.69 -43.60
N SER A 11 7.35 33.19 -43.34
CA SER A 11 6.64 33.09 -42.10
C SER A 11 6.34 31.62 -41.77
N ALA A 12 6.92 31.12 -40.70
CA ALA A 12 6.53 29.82 -40.11
C ALA A 12 5.08 29.91 -39.59
N GLN A 13 4.18 29.21 -40.24
CA GLN A 13 2.84 29.01 -39.71
C GLN A 13 2.92 28.11 -38.45
N THR A 14 2.66 28.66 -37.29
CA THR A 14 2.41 27.93 -36.08
C THR A 14 1.05 27.23 -36.21
N GLN A 15 1.07 25.90 -36.28
CA GLN A 15 -0.16 25.11 -36.14
C GLN A 15 -0.71 25.31 -34.72
N PRO A 16 -2.03 25.47 -34.53
CA PRO A 16 -2.63 25.56 -33.22
C PRO A 16 -2.50 24.21 -32.54
N LEU A 17 -2.01 24.22 -31.30
CA LEU A 17 -2.03 23.08 -30.38
C LEU A 17 -3.47 22.57 -30.29
N ASN A 18 -3.66 21.28 -30.63
CA ASN A 18 -4.89 20.56 -30.44
C ASN A 18 -5.28 20.63 -28.95
N THR A 19 -6.14 21.55 -28.57
CA THR A 19 -6.89 21.50 -27.33
C THR A 19 -7.77 20.25 -27.38
N PRO A 20 -7.69 19.32 -26.42
CA PRO A 20 -8.63 18.21 -26.37
C PRO A 20 -10.05 18.78 -26.29
N ALA A 21 -10.92 18.29 -27.16
CA ALA A 21 -12.32 18.67 -27.16
C ALA A 21 -12.88 18.50 -25.72
N PRO A 22 -13.70 19.43 -25.23
CA PRO A 22 -14.35 19.29 -23.95
C PRO A 22 -15.13 17.98 -23.97
N ILE A 23 -14.87 17.11 -22.96
CA ILE A 23 -15.67 15.92 -22.72
C ILE A 23 -17.08 16.43 -22.43
N VAL A 24 -17.93 16.40 -23.44
CA VAL A 24 -19.35 16.67 -23.27
C VAL A 24 -19.89 15.52 -22.44
N TYR A 25 -20.09 15.74 -21.16
CA TYR A 25 -20.93 14.87 -20.35
C TYR A 25 -22.32 14.95 -20.95
N ASN A 26 -22.63 14.02 -21.86
CA ASN A 26 -24.02 13.74 -22.21
C ASN A 26 -24.74 13.47 -20.89
N ALA A 27 -25.76 14.29 -20.59
CA ALA A 27 -26.67 14.00 -19.51
C ALA A 27 -27.17 12.57 -19.75
N MET A 28 -26.63 11.62 -18.96
CA MET A 28 -27.06 10.22 -19.08
C MET A 28 -28.56 10.24 -18.86
N ALA A 29 -29.32 9.70 -19.83
CA ALA A 29 -30.74 9.45 -19.66
C ALA A 29 -30.92 8.74 -18.32
N SER A 30 -31.73 9.31 -17.41
CA SER A 30 -31.85 8.77 -16.07
C SER A 30 -32.29 7.32 -16.18
N THR A 31 -31.47 6.38 -15.70
CA THR A 31 -31.79 4.96 -15.74
C THR A 31 -33.07 4.75 -14.91
N LYS A 32 -34.13 4.25 -15.54
CA LYS A 32 -35.38 3.99 -14.86
C LYS A 32 -35.23 2.74 -14.00
N ILE A 33 -35.27 2.91 -12.69
CA ILE A 33 -35.00 1.87 -11.69
C ILE A 33 -36.30 1.57 -10.93
N ALA A 34 -36.67 0.29 -10.84
CA ALA A 34 -37.96 -0.12 -10.22
C ALA A 34 -37.77 -0.81 -8.87
N THR A 35 -36.58 -1.33 -8.57
CA THR A 35 -36.30 -2.08 -7.34
C THR A 35 -35.08 -1.53 -6.59
N VAL A 36 -35.02 -1.75 -5.26
CA VAL A 36 -33.88 -1.38 -4.42
C VAL A 36 -32.60 -2.10 -4.87
N ASP A 37 -32.70 -3.34 -5.31
CA ASP A 37 -31.56 -4.11 -5.79
C ASP A 37 -30.95 -3.52 -7.08
N GLN A 38 -31.81 -3.06 -8.03
CA GLN A 38 -31.33 -2.33 -9.22
C GLN A 38 -30.68 -1.00 -8.83
N LEU A 39 -31.25 -0.30 -7.84
CA LEU A 39 -30.71 0.95 -7.32
C LEU A 39 -29.32 0.71 -6.71
N THR A 40 -29.19 -0.29 -5.85
CA THR A 40 -27.91 -0.69 -5.24
C THR A 40 -26.83 -0.95 -6.29
N LYS A 41 -27.17 -1.73 -7.34
CA LYS A 41 -26.22 -2.04 -8.43
C LYS A 41 -25.79 -0.80 -9.22
N GLU A 42 -26.74 0.09 -9.51
CA GLU A 42 -26.42 1.33 -10.24
C GLU A 42 -25.54 2.26 -9.38
N ILE A 43 -25.86 2.43 -8.10
CA ILE A 43 -25.05 3.21 -7.17
C ILE A 43 -23.62 2.61 -7.11
N ALA A 44 -23.47 1.30 -6.92
CA ALA A 44 -22.19 0.64 -6.86
C ALA A 44 -21.35 0.86 -8.12
N LYS A 45 -21.98 0.76 -9.30
CA LYS A 45 -21.34 1.05 -10.59
C LYS A 45 -20.84 2.50 -10.66
N GLN A 46 -21.64 3.46 -10.23
CA GLN A 46 -21.26 4.87 -10.24
C GLN A 46 -20.17 5.20 -9.21
N LEU A 47 -20.22 4.58 -8.01
CA LEU A 47 -19.15 4.69 -7.01
C LEU A 47 -17.82 4.17 -7.57
N ASN A 48 -17.81 3.01 -8.23
CA ASN A 48 -16.60 2.45 -8.84
C ASN A 48 -16.01 3.35 -9.95
N ASN A 49 -16.81 4.27 -10.53
CA ASN A 49 -16.34 5.30 -11.45
C ASN A 49 -16.00 6.63 -10.76
N PHE A 50 -16.04 6.69 -9.43
CA PHE A 50 -15.80 7.90 -8.64
C PHE A 50 -16.73 9.07 -9.05
N ALA A 51 -17.99 8.76 -9.38
CA ALA A 51 -18.99 9.76 -9.73
C ALA A 51 -19.32 10.64 -8.50
N THR A 52 -19.20 11.96 -8.66
CA THR A 52 -19.49 12.92 -7.59
C THR A 52 -20.98 13.26 -7.48
N GLU A 53 -21.76 12.91 -8.49
CA GLU A 53 -23.22 13.03 -8.50
C GLU A 53 -23.83 11.78 -9.17
N ILE A 54 -24.74 11.11 -8.46
CA ILE A 54 -25.46 9.92 -8.95
C ILE A 54 -26.94 10.28 -9.01
N LYS A 55 -27.50 10.32 -10.22
CA LYS A 55 -28.91 10.64 -10.48
C LYS A 55 -29.62 9.43 -11.02
N VAL A 56 -30.73 9.05 -10.39
CA VAL A 56 -31.59 7.96 -10.82
C VAL A 56 -33.05 8.38 -10.75
N THR A 57 -33.88 7.81 -11.62
CA THR A 57 -35.35 7.91 -11.50
C THR A 57 -35.88 6.58 -10.98
N TYR A 58 -36.36 6.58 -9.74
CA TYR A 58 -36.92 5.41 -9.08
C TYR A 58 -38.44 5.36 -9.33
N SER A 59 -38.89 4.28 -9.94
CA SER A 59 -40.33 4.10 -10.31
C SER A 59 -41.09 3.19 -9.34
N GLY A 60 -40.43 2.71 -8.28
CA GLY A 60 -41.12 1.92 -7.23
C GLY A 60 -41.83 2.78 -6.20
N SER A 61 -42.32 2.16 -5.13
CA SER A 61 -42.99 2.89 -4.04
C SER A 61 -42.07 3.93 -3.39
N MET A 62 -42.59 5.14 -3.16
CA MET A 62 -41.89 6.25 -2.50
C MET A 62 -42.29 6.42 -1.01
N THR A 63 -43.02 5.46 -0.44
CA THR A 63 -43.53 5.56 0.94
C THR A 63 -42.46 5.41 2.01
N ASP A 64 -41.35 4.73 1.68
CA ASP A 64 -40.23 4.52 2.56
C ASP A 64 -38.98 5.16 1.92
N MET A 65 -38.44 6.20 2.55
CA MET A 65 -37.27 6.94 2.06
C MET A 65 -35.96 6.35 2.57
N ASP A 66 -35.98 5.59 3.67
CA ASP A 66 -34.76 5.03 4.31
C ASP A 66 -34.10 3.99 3.39
N LYS A 67 -34.91 3.30 2.59
CA LYS A 67 -34.39 2.33 1.59
C LYS A 67 -33.39 2.90 0.61
N PHE A 68 -33.39 4.20 0.35
CA PHE A 68 -32.40 4.84 -0.53
C PHE A 68 -31.02 4.93 0.14
N MET A 69 -30.99 5.17 1.45
CA MET A 69 -29.75 5.11 2.21
C MET A 69 -29.27 3.66 2.40
N GLU A 70 -30.19 2.72 2.69
CA GLU A 70 -29.84 1.29 2.74
C GLU A 70 -29.27 0.78 1.41
N ALA A 71 -29.84 1.22 0.25
CA ALA A 71 -29.29 0.89 -1.06
C ALA A 71 -27.89 1.42 -1.25
N PHE A 72 -27.59 2.63 -0.75
CA PHE A 72 -26.25 3.21 -0.80
C PHE A 72 -25.28 2.42 0.10
N GLU A 73 -25.65 2.09 1.32
CA GLU A 73 -24.84 1.28 2.23
C GLU A 73 -24.52 -0.11 1.64
N LYS A 74 -25.51 -0.78 1.04
CA LYS A 74 -25.28 -2.04 0.31
C LYS A 74 -24.37 -1.86 -0.91
N ALA A 75 -24.49 -0.73 -1.61
CA ALA A 75 -23.64 -0.40 -2.75
C ALA A 75 -22.17 -0.17 -2.34
N GLN A 76 -21.93 0.40 -1.17
CA GLN A 76 -20.58 0.57 -0.63
C GLN A 76 -19.85 -0.78 -0.47
N GLN A 77 -20.56 -1.84 -0.06
CA GLN A 77 -20.00 -3.18 0.05
C GLN A 77 -19.58 -3.76 -1.32
N GLN A 78 -20.29 -3.39 -2.40
CA GLN A 78 -20.00 -3.80 -3.77
C GLN A 78 -18.94 -2.92 -4.45
N ALA A 79 -18.66 -1.75 -3.89
CA ALA A 79 -17.67 -0.77 -4.36
C ALA A 79 -16.63 -0.47 -3.29
N THR A 80 -16.11 -1.49 -2.62
CA THR A 80 -15.27 -1.39 -1.42
C THR A 80 -14.11 -0.40 -1.57
N TYR A 81 -13.35 -0.46 -2.68
CA TYR A 81 -12.22 0.43 -2.90
C TYR A 81 -12.64 1.91 -3.02
N ALA A 82 -13.65 2.19 -3.84
CA ALA A 82 -14.16 3.56 -4.00
C ALA A 82 -14.80 4.07 -2.71
N SER A 83 -15.54 3.20 -2.01
CA SER A 83 -16.16 3.50 -0.72
C SER A 83 -15.15 3.80 0.37
N GLY A 84 -14.00 3.13 0.36
CA GLY A 84 -12.88 3.45 1.25
C GLY A 84 -12.31 4.86 1.04
N HIS A 85 -12.58 5.51 -0.09
CA HIS A 85 -12.20 6.91 -0.34
C HIS A 85 -13.32 7.93 -0.05
N LEU A 86 -14.50 7.50 0.44
CA LEU A 86 -15.59 8.43 0.73
C LEU A 86 -15.22 9.42 1.84
N GLN A 87 -15.45 10.70 1.57
CA GLN A 87 -15.31 11.79 2.53
C GLN A 87 -16.67 12.19 3.10
N SER A 88 -17.68 12.34 2.25
CA SER A 88 -19.04 12.65 2.66
C SER A 88 -20.06 12.28 1.57
N ILE A 89 -21.29 12.11 2.00
CA ILE A 89 -22.45 11.87 1.15
C ILE A 89 -23.61 12.75 1.61
N SER A 90 -24.40 13.21 0.65
CA SER A 90 -25.76 13.71 0.90
C SER A 90 -26.71 13.13 -0.13
N MET A 91 -27.96 12.90 0.26
CA MET A 91 -29.02 12.37 -0.59
C MET A 91 -30.23 13.30 -0.56
N SER A 92 -30.88 13.44 -1.71
CA SER A 92 -32.18 14.08 -1.86
C SER A 92 -33.04 13.26 -2.78
N ALA A 93 -34.36 13.23 -2.53
CA ALA A 93 -35.34 12.62 -3.41
C ALA A 93 -36.59 13.51 -3.48
N ASP A 94 -37.26 13.52 -4.64
CA ASP A 94 -38.53 14.21 -4.82
C ASP A 94 -39.72 13.24 -4.88
N SER A 95 -40.93 13.77 -4.88
CA SER A 95 -42.15 12.99 -4.86
C SER A 95 -42.42 12.24 -6.18
N VAL A 96 -41.72 12.56 -7.26
CA VAL A 96 -41.84 11.89 -8.57
C VAL A 96 -40.73 10.83 -8.80
N GLY A 97 -39.92 10.59 -7.78
CA GLY A 97 -38.93 9.50 -7.75
C GLY A 97 -37.57 9.86 -8.30
N ASN A 98 -37.22 11.13 -8.46
CA ASN A 98 -35.84 11.50 -8.77
C ASN A 98 -35.02 11.48 -7.50
N VAL A 99 -34.03 10.60 -7.46
CA VAL A 99 -33.09 10.46 -6.33
C VAL A 99 -31.72 10.92 -6.77
N THR A 100 -31.12 11.81 -5.99
CA THR A 100 -29.76 12.35 -6.25
C THR A 100 -28.89 12.12 -5.03
N TYR A 101 -27.76 11.44 -5.24
CA TYR A 101 -26.67 11.36 -4.26
C TYR A 101 -25.55 12.29 -4.70
N LYS A 102 -25.08 13.15 -3.81
CA LYS A 102 -23.87 13.95 -3.99
C LYS A 102 -22.76 13.35 -3.12
N VAL A 103 -21.67 12.97 -3.75
CA VAL A 103 -20.60 12.21 -3.14
C VAL A 103 -19.30 13.01 -3.20
N LYS A 104 -18.57 13.07 -2.09
CA LYS A 104 -17.21 13.61 -2.05
C LYS A 104 -16.24 12.50 -1.70
N TYR A 105 -15.07 12.52 -2.34
CA TYR A 105 -14.01 11.54 -2.13
C TYR A 105 -12.71 12.23 -1.71
N PHE A 106 -11.83 11.49 -1.05
CA PHE A 106 -10.43 11.89 -0.80
C PHE A 106 -9.55 11.82 -2.05
N THR A 107 -10.09 11.41 -3.18
CA THR A 107 -9.45 11.27 -4.49
C THR A 107 -10.40 11.74 -5.59
N ASN A 108 -10.00 11.65 -6.85
CA ASN A 108 -10.86 11.90 -8.01
C ASN A 108 -10.53 10.94 -9.16
N ALA A 109 -11.40 10.89 -10.18
CA ALA A 109 -11.29 9.96 -11.30
C ALA A 109 -9.93 10.08 -12.05
N THR A 110 -9.36 11.28 -12.17
CA THR A 110 -8.06 11.49 -12.81
C THR A 110 -6.92 10.89 -11.97
N GLN A 111 -6.93 11.12 -10.67
CA GLN A 111 -5.98 10.52 -9.75
C GLN A 111 -6.10 8.99 -9.76
N GLU A 112 -7.31 8.46 -9.77
CA GLU A 112 -7.55 7.00 -9.79
C GLU A 112 -7.10 6.35 -11.10
N ALA A 113 -7.26 7.02 -12.23
CA ALA A 113 -6.69 6.55 -13.50
C ALA A 113 -5.15 6.52 -13.47
N ALA A 114 -4.53 7.48 -12.79
CA ALA A 114 -3.08 7.49 -12.58
C ALA A 114 -2.64 6.38 -11.60
N VAL A 115 -3.36 6.20 -10.50
CA VAL A 115 -3.15 5.10 -9.53
C VAL A 115 -3.18 3.74 -10.23
N GLN A 116 -4.18 3.49 -11.09
CA GLN A 116 -4.28 2.23 -11.83
C GLN A 116 -3.02 1.98 -12.67
N LYS A 117 -2.60 2.96 -13.48
CA LYS A 117 -1.38 2.83 -14.31
C LYS A 117 -0.11 2.63 -13.47
N LYS A 118 -0.03 3.30 -12.33
CA LYS A 118 1.12 3.17 -11.41
C LYS A 118 1.18 1.77 -10.81
N ILE A 119 0.04 1.22 -10.36
CA ILE A 119 -0.06 -0.13 -9.81
C ILE A 119 0.29 -1.17 -10.88
N ASP A 120 -0.23 -1.04 -12.13
CA ASP A 120 0.13 -1.93 -13.24
C ASP A 120 1.65 -2.02 -13.43
N SER A 121 2.32 -0.85 -13.41
CA SER A 121 3.78 -0.78 -13.55
C SER A 121 4.51 -1.42 -12.37
N ILE A 122 4.06 -1.16 -11.14
CA ILE A 122 4.66 -1.72 -9.92
C ILE A 122 4.52 -3.24 -9.93
N LEU A 123 3.31 -3.76 -10.11
CA LEU A 123 3.04 -5.19 -10.06
C LEU A 123 3.80 -5.94 -11.15
N LYS A 124 3.94 -5.38 -12.36
CA LYS A 124 4.78 -5.95 -13.43
C LYS A 124 6.24 -6.11 -13.00
N THR A 125 6.72 -5.25 -12.11
CA THR A 125 8.10 -5.28 -11.62
C THR A 125 8.27 -6.27 -10.48
N ILE A 126 7.37 -6.22 -9.48
CA ILE A 126 7.53 -6.96 -8.22
C ILE A 126 6.90 -8.36 -8.23
N ILE A 127 5.91 -8.63 -9.10
CA ILE A 127 5.22 -9.94 -9.18
C ILE A 127 5.78 -10.74 -10.36
N LYS A 128 6.09 -12.01 -10.10
CA LYS A 128 6.50 -12.98 -11.13
C LYS A 128 5.43 -14.07 -11.26
N PRO A 129 5.24 -14.65 -12.46
CA PRO A 129 4.24 -15.71 -12.68
C PRO A 129 4.40 -16.93 -11.76
N SER A 130 5.63 -17.23 -11.34
CA SER A 130 5.95 -18.38 -10.47
C SER A 130 5.72 -18.13 -8.99
N MET A 131 5.35 -16.91 -8.57
CA MET A 131 5.13 -16.58 -7.16
C MET A 131 3.88 -17.23 -6.60
N THR A 132 4.03 -17.82 -5.42
CA THR A 132 2.90 -18.30 -4.60
C THR A 132 2.07 -17.11 -4.09
N PRO A 133 0.81 -17.32 -3.67
CA PRO A 133 0.00 -16.28 -3.05
C PRO A 133 0.72 -15.57 -1.88
N PHE A 134 1.37 -16.32 -0.99
CA PHE A 134 2.19 -15.78 0.10
C PHE A 134 3.30 -14.83 -0.42
N GLN A 135 4.04 -15.26 -1.44
CA GLN A 135 5.13 -14.44 -2.01
C GLN A 135 4.60 -13.15 -2.64
N LYS A 136 3.41 -13.18 -3.26
CA LYS A 136 2.76 -11.98 -3.82
C LYS A 136 2.37 -11.00 -2.72
N VAL A 137 1.71 -11.48 -1.65
CA VAL A 137 1.33 -10.64 -0.49
C VAL A 137 2.58 -10.02 0.15
N LYS A 138 3.64 -10.82 0.33
CA LYS A 138 4.91 -10.32 0.88
C LYS A 138 5.53 -9.24 -0.02
N ALA A 139 5.59 -9.45 -1.33
CA ALA A 139 6.16 -8.48 -2.26
C ALA A 139 5.40 -7.15 -2.27
N ILE A 140 4.08 -7.18 -2.13
CA ILE A 140 3.22 -5.98 -2.04
C ILE A 140 3.42 -5.27 -0.70
N ASN A 141 3.41 -6.01 0.42
CA ASN A 141 3.72 -5.45 1.74
C ASN A 141 5.08 -4.75 1.74
N ASP A 142 6.12 -5.44 1.28
CA ASP A 142 7.48 -4.93 1.26
C ASP A 142 7.62 -3.70 0.36
N TYR A 143 6.93 -3.67 -0.77
CA TYR A 143 6.91 -2.50 -1.64
C TYR A 143 6.30 -1.29 -0.93
N ILE A 144 5.15 -1.44 -0.30
CA ILE A 144 4.46 -0.35 0.42
C ILE A 144 5.34 0.16 1.55
N VAL A 145 5.77 -0.71 2.45
CA VAL A 145 6.60 -0.36 3.62
C VAL A 145 7.93 0.29 3.24
N SER A 146 8.56 -0.17 2.13
CA SER A 146 9.87 0.37 1.71
C SER A 146 9.80 1.68 0.93
N ASN A 147 8.62 2.07 0.43
CA ASN A 147 8.47 3.24 -0.44
C ASN A 147 7.56 4.33 0.14
N THR A 148 7.08 4.16 1.36
CA THR A 148 6.13 5.07 2.00
C THR A 148 6.61 5.46 3.39
N THR A 149 6.17 6.60 3.85
CA THR A 149 6.35 7.09 5.22
C THR A 149 4.99 7.47 5.77
N TYR A 150 4.66 7.04 6.99
CA TYR A 150 3.43 7.46 7.64
C TYR A 150 3.42 8.98 7.92
N GLY A 151 2.38 9.67 7.48
CA GLY A 151 2.24 11.11 7.72
C GLY A 151 1.24 11.81 6.81
N THR A 152 1.11 13.13 7.02
CA THR A 152 0.09 13.98 6.40
C THR A 152 0.66 15.11 5.53
N LYS A 153 1.99 15.15 5.31
CA LYS A 153 2.63 16.22 4.54
C LYS A 153 2.58 15.92 3.05
N THR A 154 1.37 15.92 2.49
CA THR A 154 1.08 15.62 1.08
C THR A 154 0.26 16.75 0.46
N LYS A 155 0.35 16.91 -0.88
CA LYS A 155 -0.51 17.82 -1.65
C LYS A 155 -1.89 17.22 -1.89
N ALA A 156 -1.92 15.94 -2.25
CA ALA A 156 -3.16 15.18 -2.31
C ALA A 156 -3.61 14.79 -0.90
N SER A 157 -4.84 14.29 -0.75
CA SER A 157 -5.31 13.79 0.54
C SER A 157 -4.45 12.62 1.02
N PRO A 158 -3.89 12.64 2.25
CA PRO A 158 -3.11 11.54 2.80
C PRO A 158 -3.97 10.27 3.03
N HIS A 159 -5.28 10.39 2.95
CA HIS A 159 -6.24 9.28 3.01
C HIS A 159 -6.39 8.53 1.69
N SER A 160 -5.66 8.89 0.63
CA SER A 160 -5.79 8.31 -0.69
C SER A 160 -4.61 7.40 -1.08
N ALA A 161 -4.90 6.39 -1.91
CA ALA A 161 -3.85 5.59 -2.55
C ALA A 161 -2.96 6.46 -3.46
N TYR A 162 -3.48 7.56 -4.00
CA TYR A 162 -2.71 8.49 -4.82
C TYR A 162 -1.55 9.12 -4.03
N ALA A 163 -1.81 9.62 -2.82
CA ALA A 163 -0.77 10.21 -1.98
C ALA A 163 0.33 9.19 -1.66
N LEU A 164 -0.05 7.96 -1.28
CA LEU A 164 0.91 6.88 -1.04
C LEU A 164 1.81 6.63 -2.26
N LEU A 165 1.22 6.42 -3.43
CA LEU A 165 1.92 5.92 -4.61
C LEU A 165 2.72 7.00 -5.36
N PHE A 166 2.36 8.29 -5.24
CA PHE A 166 2.97 9.39 -5.98
C PHE A 166 3.74 10.37 -5.09
N GLU A 167 3.37 10.49 -3.82
CA GLU A 167 4.02 11.42 -2.89
C GLU A 167 4.80 10.67 -1.79
N GLY A 168 4.68 9.33 -1.73
CA GLY A 168 5.42 8.48 -0.79
C GLY A 168 5.03 8.71 0.67
N GLN A 169 3.85 9.28 0.93
CA GLN A 169 3.36 9.52 2.28
C GLN A 169 1.84 9.38 2.34
N ALA A 170 1.34 8.73 3.40
CA ALA A 170 -0.08 8.56 3.65
C ALA A 170 -0.36 8.27 5.14
N VAL A 171 -1.64 8.25 5.52
CA VAL A 171 -2.14 7.68 6.77
C VAL A 171 -2.70 6.26 6.52
N CYS A 172 -3.12 5.57 7.58
CA CYS A 172 -3.59 4.17 7.55
C CYS A 172 -4.57 3.87 6.41
N GLN A 173 -5.54 4.75 6.15
CA GLN A 173 -6.51 4.60 5.07
C GLN A 173 -5.83 4.53 3.68
N GLY A 174 -4.86 5.41 3.40
CA GLY A 174 -4.10 5.39 2.15
C GLY A 174 -3.25 4.12 2.00
N TYR A 175 -2.64 3.62 3.09
CA TYR A 175 -1.94 2.34 3.13
C TYR A 175 -2.87 1.18 2.80
N ALA A 176 -3.98 1.06 3.53
CA ALA A 176 -4.93 -0.04 3.38
C ALA A 176 -5.60 -0.06 2.00
N LEU A 177 -5.94 1.11 1.43
CA LEU A 177 -6.52 1.19 0.07
C LEU A 177 -5.49 0.86 -1.01
N SER A 178 -4.23 1.28 -0.85
CA SER A 178 -3.17 0.91 -1.78
C SER A 178 -2.91 -0.59 -1.75
N ALA A 179 -2.81 -1.17 -0.56
CA ALA A 179 -2.64 -2.62 -0.38
C ALA A 179 -3.83 -3.38 -0.98
N TYR A 180 -5.07 -2.96 -0.67
CA TYR A 180 -6.30 -3.56 -1.20
C TYR A 180 -6.25 -3.66 -2.72
N LYS A 181 -6.04 -2.53 -3.40
CA LYS A 181 -6.06 -2.47 -4.87
C LYS A 181 -4.92 -3.28 -5.49
N MET A 182 -3.72 -3.24 -4.92
CA MET A 182 -2.59 -4.03 -5.40
C MET A 182 -2.80 -5.54 -5.21
N LEU A 183 -3.35 -5.95 -4.07
CA LEU A 183 -3.63 -7.35 -3.75
C LEU A 183 -4.71 -7.93 -4.65
N GLU A 184 -5.85 -7.25 -4.79
CA GLU A 184 -6.93 -7.67 -5.70
C GLU A 184 -6.41 -7.83 -7.14
N GLN A 185 -5.62 -6.87 -7.62
CA GLN A 185 -5.06 -6.94 -8.96
C GLN A 185 -4.01 -8.04 -9.12
N ALA A 186 -3.33 -8.44 -8.04
CA ALA A 186 -2.43 -9.60 -8.02
C ALA A 186 -3.17 -10.95 -7.92
N GLY A 187 -4.52 -10.93 -7.83
CA GLY A 187 -5.38 -12.11 -7.71
C GLY A 187 -5.48 -12.68 -6.30
N ILE A 188 -5.32 -11.83 -5.29
CA ILE A 188 -5.49 -12.18 -3.87
C ILE A 188 -6.83 -11.64 -3.40
N GLU A 189 -7.73 -12.54 -2.97
CA GLU A 189 -9.01 -12.16 -2.37
C GLU A 189 -8.77 -11.35 -1.09
N THR A 190 -9.25 -10.10 -1.06
CA THR A 190 -8.89 -9.12 -0.02
C THR A 190 -10.14 -8.45 0.57
N LYS A 191 -10.11 -8.13 1.86
CA LYS A 191 -11.09 -7.27 2.53
C LYS A 191 -10.40 -5.98 2.98
N TYR A 192 -11.13 -4.88 2.89
CA TYR A 192 -10.79 -3.62 3.54
C TYR A 192 -11.47 -3.61 4.90
N VAL A 193 -10.71 -3.48 5.97
CA VAL A 193 -11.20 -3.53 7.35
C VAL A 193 -11.09 -2.15 7.97
N VAL A 194 -12.11 -1.75 8.70
CA VAL A 194 -12.12 -0.54 9.53
C VAL A 194 -12.36 -0.92 10.99
N GLY A 195 -11.71 -0.19 11.86
CA GLY A 195 -11.82 -0.44 13.31
C GLY A 195 -11.04 0.61 14.09
N TYR A 196 -10.51 0.21 15.22
CA TYR A 196 -9.78 1.10 16.13
C TYR A 196 -8.50 0.45 16.61
N VAL A 197 -7.49 1.28 16.90
CA VAL A 197 -6.26 0.89 17.59
C VAL A 197 -6.14 1.67 18.90
N ASN A 198 -5.38 1.12 19.85
CA ASN A 198 -5.19 1.73 21.16
C ASN A 198 -6.52 2.13 21.85
N GLY A 199 -7.59 1.42 21.54
CA GLY A 199 -8.93 1.58 22.10
C GLY A 199 -9.82 2.63 21.44
N THR A 200 -9.29 3.70 20.85
CA THR A 200 -10.11 4.84 20.40
C THR A 200 -9.68 5.47 19.07
N GLU A 201 -8.48 5.20 18.59
CA GLU A 201 -7.96 5.79 17.35
C GLU A 201 -8.50 5.02 16.15
N ALA A 202 -9.26 5.69 15.28
CA ALA A 202 -9.80 5.08 14.07
C ALA A 202 -8.66 4.59 13.15
N HIS A 203 -8.79 3.36 12.66
CA HIS A 203 -7.76 2.70 11.88
C HIS A 203 -8.36 1.88 10.73
N ALA A 204 -7.54 1.64 9.70
CA ALA A 204 -7.91 0.80 8.57
C ALA A 204 -6.73 -0.09 8.15
N TRP A 205 -7.06 -1.34 7.82
CA TRP A 205 -6.10 -2.36 7.36
C TRP A 205 -6.77 -3.35 6.40
N ASN A 206 -6.14 -4.47 6.13
CA ASN A 206 -6.67 -5.47 5.21
C ASN A 206 -6.80 -6.85 5.87
N MET A 207 -7.69 -7.67 5.32
CA MET A 207 -7.60 -9.13 5.43
C MET A 207 -7.35 -9.71 4.05
N VAL A 208 -6.57 -10.79 3.99
CA VAL A 208 -6.25 -11.51 2.76
C VAL A 208 -6.56 -12.99 2.91
N LYS A 209 -6.99 -13.63 1.82
CA LYS A 209 -7.27 -15.07 1.79
C LYS A 209 -6.19 -15.83 1.07
N LEU A 210 -5.51 -16.71 1.77
CA LEU A 210 -4.47 -17.59 1.25
C LEU A 210 -4.84 -19.06 1.57
N ASP A 211 -4.83 -19.90 0.56
CA ASP A 211 -5.14 -21.33 0.69
C ASP A 211 -6.46 -21.61 1.45
N GLY A 212 -7.48 -20.80 1.12
CA GLY A 212 -8.81 -20.89 1.72
C GLY A 212 -8.94 -20.32 3.14
N LYS A 213 -7.88 -19.77 3.73
CA LYS A 213 -7.84 -19.25 5.10
C LYS A 213 -7.62 -17.74 5.08
N TRP A 214 -8.27 -17.02 6.00
CA TRP A 214 -8.12 -15.58 6.16
C TRP A 214 -7.03 -15.21 7.15
N TYR A 215 -6.38 -14.09 6.90
CA TYR A 215 -5.32 -13.49 7.74
C TYR A 215 -5.46 -11.98 7.72
N HIS A 216 -5.13 -11.31 8.82
CA HIS A 216 -4.97 -9.87 8.82
C HIS A 216 -3.60 -9.45 8.27
N LEU A 217 -3.59 -8.32 7.59
CA LEU A 217 -2.40 -7.67 7.04
C LEU A 217 -2.51 -6.17 7.31
N ASP A 218 -1.70 -5.65 8.21
CA ASP A 218 -1.62 -4.22 8.45
C ASP A 218 -0.29 -3.66 7.96
N THR A 219 -0.31 -3.11 6.75
CA THR A 219 0.88 -2.52 6.12
C THR A 219 1.31 -1.22 6.80
N THR A 220 0.41 -0.53 7.52
CA THR A 220 0.73 0.67 8.30
C THR A 220 1.60 0.32 9.50
N TRP A 221 1.22 -0.70 10.26
CA TRP A 221 1.94 -1.13 11.46
C TRP A 221 3.17 -1.99 11.14
N ASN A 222 3.29 -2.50 9.91
CA ASN A 222 4.53 -3.09 9.40
C ASN A 222 5.55 -2.03 8.96
N ASP A 223 5.14 -0.75 8.79
CA ASP A 223 6.02 0.37 8.47
C ASP A 223 6.56 0.99 9.77
N PRO A 224 7.85 0.90 10.07
CA PRO A 224 8.38 1.31 11.36
C PRO A 224 8.35 2.83 11.57
N LEU A 225 7.92 3.25 12.75
CA LEU A 225 8.04 4.65 13.21
C LEU A 225 9.17 4.77 14.25
N PRO A 226 10.04 5.80 14.17
CA PRO A 226 10.19 6.73 13.05
C PRO A 226 10.63 6.01 11.78
N ASN A 227 10.29 6.57 10.61
CA ASN A 227 10.65 5.96 9.33
C ASN A 227 12.14 5.64 9.26
N ARG A 228 12.48 4.38 8.99
CA ARG A 228 13.84 3.84 8.96
C ARG A 228 14.03 3.03 7.69
N ILE A 229 14.80 3.54 6.76
CA ILE A 229 15.10 2.82 5.50
C ILE A 229 15.67 1.43 5.81
N GLY A 230 15.07 0.39 5.21
CA GLY A 230 15.45 -1.01 5.40
C GLY A 230 15.05 -1.64 6.73
N ALA A 231 14.17 -0.99 7.52
CA ALA A 231 13.72 -1.46 8.81
C ALA A 231 12.26 -1.99 8.76
N SER A 232 11.95 -2.89 7.82
CA SER A 232 10.63 -3.53 7.77
C SER A 232 10.38 -4.39 9.02
N SER A 233 9.13 -4.39 9.49
CA SER A 233 8.59 -5.32 10.47
C SER A 233 7.57 -6.24 9.80
N TYR A 234 7.39 -7.44 10.36
CA TYR A 234 6.35 -8.37 9.91
C TYR A 234 5.43 -8.80 11.07
N ASP A 235 5.39 -8.02 12.15
CA ASP A 235 4.61 -8.38 13.34
C ASP A 235 3.09 -8.33 13.09
N TYR A 236 2.65 -7.55 12.08
CA TYR A 236 1.27 -7.46 11.62
C TYR A 236 1.06 -8.06 10.22
N PHE A 237 1.94 -8.97 9.82
CA PHE A 237 1.91 -9.64 8.53
C PHE A 237 1.30 -11.04 8.63
N LEU A 238 0.12 -11.25 8.07
CA LEU A 238 -0.61 -12.52 8.03
C LEU A 238 -0.90 -13.09 9.42
N VAL A 239 -1.42 -12.23 10.30
CA VAL A 239 -1.72 -12.56 11.69
C VAL A 239 -3.16 -13.04 11.88
N THR A 240 -3.41 -13.72 13.01
CA THR A 240 -4.73 -14.18 13.42
C THR A 240 -5.53 -13.08 14.14
N ASP A 241 -6.86 -13.28 14.28
CA ASP A 241 -7.71 -12.44 15.12
C ASP A 241 -7.14 -12.30 16.54
N ALA A 242 -6.72 -13.41 17.16
CA ALA A 242 -6.18 -13.43 18.52
C ALA A 242 -4.85 -12.65 18.66
N GLN A 243 -4.05 -12.60 17.59
CA GLN A 243 -2.81 -11.83 17.58
C GLN A 243 -3.10 -10.34 17.40
N LEU A 244 -4.00 -9.99 16.48
CA LEU A 244 -4.33 -8.60 16.16
C LEU A 244 -5.14 -7.93 17.29
N ASN A 245 -6.05 -8.65 17.96
CA ASN A 245 -6.93 -8.12 19.01
C ASN A 245 -6.19 -7.67 20.30
N LYS A 246 -4.85 -7.77 20.33
CA LYS A 246 -4.05 -7.22 21.43
C LYS A 246 -4.06 -5.70 21.47
N ASP A 247 -4.20 -5.08 20.32
CA ASP A 247 -4.10 -3.62 20.12
C ASP A 247 -5.07 -3.07 19.06
N HIS A 248 -5.76 -3.94 18.30
CA HIS A 248 -6.80 -3.60 17.33
C HIS A 248 -8.15 -4.13 17.75
N THR A 249 -9.21 -3.38 17.41
CA THR A 249 -10.60 -3.81 17.62
C THR A 249 -11.42 -3.52 16.35
N TRP A 250 -12.36 -4.41 16.01
CA TRP A 250 -13.27 -4.28 14.87
C TRP A 250 -14.57 -5.03 15.14
N ILE A 251 -15.58 -4.83 14.29
CA ILE A 251 -16.83 -5.61 14.37
C ILE A 251 -16.58 -6.97 13.72
N THR A 252 -16.30 -7.97 14.54
CA THR A 252 -15.87 -9.30 14.07
C THR A 252 -16.91 -10.03 13.22
N THR A 253 -18.21 -9.73 13.41
CA THR A 253 -19.30 -10.32 12.63
C THR A 253 -19.33 -9.88 11.16
N ASP A 254 -18.68 -8.77 10.83
CA ASP A 254 -18.67 -8.21 9.48
C ASP A 254 -17.57 -8.83 8.59
N TYR A 255 -16.68 -9.61 9.21
CA TYR A 255 -15.51 -10.17 8.55
C TYR A 255 -15.34 -11.67 8.84
N PRO A 256 -14.71 -12.43 7.91
CA PRO A 256 -14.39 -13.83 8.16
C PRO A 256 -13.33 -13.97 9.26
N ALA A 257 -13.43 -15.03 10.05
CA ALA A 257 -12.47 -15.31 11.11
C ALA A 257 -11.09 -15.67 10.56
N ALA A 258 -10.04 -15.07 11.16
CA ALA A 258 -8.64 -15.36 10.89
C ALA A 258 -8.02 -16.18 12.04
N THR A 259 -8.03 -17.51 11.92
CA THR A 259 -7.60 -18.41 12.99
C THR A 259 -6.33 -19.21 12.68
N SER A 260 -5.84 -19.12 11.42
CA SER A 260 -4.71 -19.92 10.97
C SER A 260 -3.36 -19.34 11.38
N THR A 261 -2.51 -20.19 11.96
CA THR A 261 -1.15 -19.86 12.39
C THR A 261 -0.07 -20.25 11.37
N THR A 262 -0.46 -20.63 10.16
CA THR A 262 0.46 -21.12 9.11
C THR A 262 1.64 -20.19 8.86
N TYR A 263 1.43 -18.87 8.93
CA TYR A 263 2.46 -17.87 8.67
C TYR A 263 3.07 -17.22 9.92
N ASN A 264 2.83 -17.79 11.12
CA ASN A 264 3.43 -17.29 12.37
C ASN A 264 4.97 -17.29 12.36
N PHE A 265 5.59 -18.00 11.43
CA PHE A 265 7.04 -17.94 11.22
C PHE A 265 7.52 -16.54 10.77
N MET A 266 6.63 -15.65 10.31
CA MET A 266 6.98 -14.26 9.99
C MET A 266 7.04 -13.35 11.24
N GLN A 267 6.53 -13.77 12.39
CA GLN A 267 6.56 -12.98 13.63
C GLN A 267 7.98 -12.81 14.16
N ASN A 268 8.25 -11.67 14.81
CA ASN A 268 9.57 -11.29 15.34
C ASN A 268 10.67 -11.19 14.26
N VAL A 269 10.31 -10.85 13.03
CA VAL A 269 11.22 -10.63 11.90
C VAL A 269 11.33 -9.13 11.65
N HIS A 270 12.47 -8.54 12.02
CA HIS A 270 12.74 -7.11 11.86
C HIS A 270 14.02 -6.87 11.05
N PHE A 271 14.19 -5.71 10.47
CA PHE A 271 15.38 -5.30 9.68
C PHE A 271 15.78 -6.34 8.63
N ALA A 272 14.81 -6.89 7.93
CA ALA A 272 15.01 -8.06 7.10
C ALA A 272 15.60 -7.72 5.72
N HIS A 273 16.52 -8.55 5.25
CA HIS A 273 17.06 -8.53 3.89
C HIS A 273 16.89 -9.90 3.22
N GLN A 274 16.30 -9.94 2.04
CA GLN A 274 16.02 -11.18 1.32
C GLN A 274 17.07 -11.46 0.26
N ILE A 275 17.62 -12.68 0.31
CA ILE A 275 18.46 -13.25 -0.76
C ILE A 275 17.78 -14.54 -1.23
N GLN A 276 17.26 -14.54 -2.46
CA GLN A 276 16.47 -15.63 -3.00
C GLN A 276 15.28 -16.00 -2.07
N ASN A 277 15.21 -17.25 -1.59
CA ASN A 277 14.18 -17.74 -0.68
C ASN A 277 14.59 -17.66 0.81
N THR A 278 15.69 -17.00 1.12
CA THR A 278 16.19 -16.84 2.48
C THR A 278 16.06 -15.38 2.93
N LEU A 279 15.40 -15.15 4.05
CA LEU A 279 15.30 -13.86 4.70
C LEU A 279 16.27 -13.82 5.88
N TYR A 280 17.24 -12.92 5.82
CA TYR A 280 18.15 -12.62 6.95
C TYR A 280 17.57 -11.48 7.75
N PHE A 281 17.51 -11.60 9.09
CA PHE A 281 16.74 -10.67 9.90
C PHE A 281 17.24 -10.58 11.35
N SER A 282 16.92 -9.48 12.01
CA SER A 282 16.96 -9.33 13.46
C SER A 282 15.79 -10.11 14.08
N ASN A 283 16.09 -11.06 14.96
CA ASN A 283 15.06 -11.77 15.69
C ASN A 283 14.77 -11.10 17.03
N THR A 284 13.65 -10.38 17.13
CA THR A 284 13.28 -9.67 18.36
C THR A 284 12.99 -10.62 19.53
N ALA A 285 12.58 -11.85 19.26
CA ALA A 285 12.39 -12.88 20.28
C ALA A 285 13.71 -13.39 20.87
N ASP A 286 14.86 -13.13 20.24
CA ASP A 286 16.20 -13.48 20.74
C ASP A 286 17.12 -12.24 20.76
N ASN A 287 16.62 -11.14 21.33
CA ASN A 287 17.40 -9.90 21.56
C ASN A 287 18.09 -9.38 20.28
N ASP A 288 17.38 -9.34 19.15
CA ASP A 288 17.81 -8.85 17.85
C ASP A 288 18.99 -9.58 17.23
N LYS A 289 19.25 -10.82 17.64
CA LYS A 289 20.33 -11.61 17.04
C LYS A 289 20.05 -11.92 15.58
N LEU A 290 21.13 -12.12 14.80
CA LEU A 290 21.03 -12.39 13.38
C LEU A 290 20.55 -13.82 13.13
N TYR A 291 19.39 -13.93 12.49
CA TYR A 291 18.78 -15.18 12.07
C TYR A 291 18.59 -15.20 10.55
N LYS A 292 18.37 -16.40 10.03
CA LYS A 292 17.81 -16.62 8.69
C LYS A 292 16.51 -17.40 8.78
N LEU A 293 15.56 -17.06 7.89
CA LEU A 293 14.29 -17.73 7.70
C LEU A 293 14.26 -18.29 6.27
N ASP A 294 14.06 -19.57 6.12
CA ASP A 294 13.72 -20.16 4.85
C ASP A 294 12.22 -19.93 4.56
N LEU A 295 11.93 -19.17 3.52
CA LEU A 295 10.57 -18.76 3.18
C LEU A 295 9.70 -19.89 2.60
N VAL A 296 10.29 -21.04 2.27
CA VAL A 296 9.57 -22.21 1.77
C VAL A 296 9.13 -23.10 2.92
N SER A 297 10.07 -23.41 3.84
CA SER A 297 9.81 -24.32 4.96
C SER A 297 9.33 -23.61 6.23
N GLY A 298 9.45 -22.28 6.32
CA GLY A 298 9.18 -21.50 7.54
C GLY A 298 10.23 -21.70 8.66
N LYS A 299 11.35 -22.39 8.37
CA LYS A 299 12.37 -22.70 9.38
C LYS A 299 13.25 -21.52 9.69
N LYS A 300 13.28 -21.09 10.95
CA LYS A 300 14.23 -20.10 11.49
C LYS A 300 15.48 -20.77 12.00
N THR A 301 16.65 -20.17 11.73
CA THR A 301 17.94 -20.67 12.19
C THR A 301 18.84 -19.48 12.55
N LYS A 302 19.44 -19.50 13.73
CA LYS A 302 20.44 -18.50 14.13
C LYS A 302 21.65 -18.58 13.20
N VAL A 303 22.11 -17.44 12.67
CA VAL A 303 23.29 -17.33 11.82
C VAL A 303 24.54 -17.10 12.67
N ILE A 304 24.49 -16.08 13.52
CA ILE A 304 25.55 -15.74 14.48
C ILE A 304 24.94 -15.14 15.75
N ASP A 305 25.68 -15.17 16.84
CA ASP A 305 25.23 -14.67 18.15
C ASP A 305 25.53 -13.17 18.33
N THR A 306 25.13 -12.36 17.34
CA THR A 306 25.38 -10.92 17.28
C THR A 306 24.05 -10.19 17.07
N ARG A 307 23.83 -9.10 17.80
CA ARG A 307 22.69 -8.21 17.60
C ARG A 307 22.91 -7.40 16.31
N ALA A 308 22.17 -7.73 15.27
CA ALA A 308 22.31 -7.15 13.94
C ALA A 308 21.08 -6.37 13.53
N LEU A 309 21.21 -5.05 13.38
CA LEU A 309 20.14 -4.15 12.94
C LEU A 309 20.50 -3.55 11.58
N TYR A 310 19.49 -3.00 10.88
CA TYR A 310 19.67 -2.36 9.56
C TYR A 310 20.42 -3.27 8.57
N ILE A 311 19.94 -4.49 8.41
CA ILE A 311 20.57 -5.52 7.60
C ILE A 311 20.38 -5.22 6.12
N THR A 312 21.43 -5.27 5.34
CA THR A 312 21.41 -5.29 3.87
C THR A 312 22.44 -6.27 3.33
N GLY A 313 22.41 -6.60 2.04
CA GLY A 313 23.33 -7.59 1.49
C GLY A 313 23.57 -7.49 0.00
N ALA A 314 24.71 -8.01 -0.44
CA ALA A 314 25.05 -8.19 -1.85
C ALA A 314 25.93 -9.42 -2.02
N GLY A 315 25.58 -10.27 -2.98
CA GLY A 315 26.29 -11.54 -3.25
C GLY A 315 26.33 -12.43 -2.00
N ASP A 316 27.53 -12.86 -1.61
CA ASP A 316 27.75 -13.73 -0.45
C ASP A 316 27.95 -12.94 0.86
N TYR A 317 27.59 -11.66 0.90
CA TYR A 317 27.87 -10.81 2.06
C TYR A 317 26.61 -10.13 2.57
N LEU A 318 26.49 -10.07 3.92
CA LEU A 318 25.61 -9.16 4.63
C LEU A 318 26.40 -8.00 5.23
N TYR A 319 25.74 -6.87 5.35
CA TYR A 319 26.22 -5.69 6.05
C TYR A 319 25.14 -5.29 7.05
N TYR A 320 25.54 -4.97 8.27
CA TYR A 320 24.62 -4.63 9.34
C TYR A 320 25.29 -3.73 10.39
N SER A 321 24.46 -3.06 11.16
CA SER A 321 24.89 -2.37 12.36
C SER A 321 25.03 -3.39 13.48
N ASP A 322 26.25 -3.60 13.99
CA ASP A 322 26.57 -4.57 15.05
C ASP A 322 26.34 -3.97 16.43
N TYR A 323 25.13 -4.10 16.96
CA TYR A 323 24.77 -3.58 18.28
C TYR A 323 25.38 -4.39 19.44
N SER A 324 26.00 -5.52 19.19
CA SER A 324 26.89 -6.19 20.14
C SER A 324 28.27 -5.53 20.23
N ASN A 325 28.60 -4.67 19.24
CA ASN A 325 29.87 -3.98 19.13
C ASN A 325 29.63 -2.49 18.79
N SER A 326 28.99 -1.75 19.69
CA SER A 326 28.77 -0.30 19.61
C SER A 326 28.04 0.19 18.33
N GLY A 327 27.30 -0.67 17.63
CA GLY A 327 26.61 -0.34 16.40
C GLY A 327 27.53 -0.13 15.18
N TYR A 328 28.74 -0.68 15.21
CA TYR A 328 29.71 -0.55 14.11
C TYR A 328 29.18 -1.22 12.83
N LEU A 329 29.46 -0.59 11.68
CA LEU A 329 29.17 -1.21 10.38
C LEU A 329 30.06 -2.44 10.20
N THR A 330 29.43 -3.59 10.16
CA THR A 330 30.11 -4.90 10.07
C THR A 330 29.65 -5.64 8.81
N LYS A 331 30.62 -6.29 8.13
CA LYS A 331 30.45 -7.16 6.98
C LYS A 331 30.56 -8.62 7.45
N LEU A 332 29.60 -9.46 7.08
CA LEU A 332 29.59 -10.90 7.33
C LEU A 332 29.69 -11.66 6.00
N ASN A 333 30.61 -12.59 5.90
CA ASN A 333 30.66 -13.55 4.80
C ASN A 333 29.72 -14.73 5.12
N LEU A 334 28.71 -14.96 4.30
CA LEU A 334 27.67 -15.97 4.52
C LEU A 334 28.17 -17.42 4.37
N LYS A 335 29.29 -17.65 3.68
CA LYS A 335 29.89 -18.98 3.49
C LYS A 335 30.80 -19.38 4.65
N THR A 336 31.58 -18.43 5.16
CA THR A 336 32.59 -18.70 6.20
C THR A 336 32.16 -18.27 7.58
N LEU A 337 31.10 -17.48 7.69
CA LEU A 337 30.60 -16.81 8.90
C LEU A 337 31.63 -15.89 9.57
N LYS A 338 32.71 -15.51 8.85
CA LYS A 338 33.66 -14.53 9.32
C LYS A 338 33.15 -13.12 9.20
N THR A 339 33.35 -12.32 10.22
CA THR A 339 32.97 -10.90 10.29
C THR A 339 34.17 -9.98 10.20
N ASN A 340 33.97 -8.80 9.58
CA ASN A 340 34.96 -7.72 9.55
C ASN A 340 34.29 -6.39 9.80
N VAL A 341 34.82 -5.57 10.70
CA VAL A 341 34.35 -4.18 10.89
C VAL A 341 34.75 -3.35 9.68
N VAL A 342 33.78 -2.71 9.06
CA VAL A 342 33.95 -1.83 7.89
C VAL A 342 34.11 -0.38 8.33
N VAL A 343 33.28 0.06 9.29
CA VAL A 343 33.33 1.41 9.88
C VAL A 343 33.21 1.31 11.39
N LYS A 344 34.18 1.88 12.12
CA LYS A 344 34.20 1.92 13.60
C LYS A 344 33.39 3.11 14.14
N GLN A 345 32.15 3.24 13.68
CA GLN A 345 31.20 4.24 14.15
C GLN A 345 29.82 3.59 14.18
N SER A 346 28.94 4.04 15.09
CA SER A 346 27.54 3.59 15.11
C SER A 346 26.82 4.05 13.85
N VAL A 347 26.22 3.11 13.12
CA VAL A 347 25.53 3.38 11.87
C VAL A 347 24.05 3.01 11.96
N THR A 348 23.24 3.74 11.21
CA THR A 348 21.79 3.48 11.03
C THR A 348 21.42 3.60 9.56
N ASP A 349 20.17 3.23 9.21
CA ASP A 349 19.57 3.42 7.89
C ASP A 349 20.44 2.89 6.73
N LEU A 350 20.99 1.68 6.94
CA LEU A 350 21.92 1.05 6.01
C LEU A 350 21.19 0.50 4.77
N MET A 351 21.68 0.85 3.59
CA MET A 351 21.16 0.36 2.32
C MET A 351 22.28 0.20 1.28
N ILE A 352 22.03 -0.57 0.23
CA ILE A 352 22.90 -0.68 -0.94
C ILE A 352 22.25 0.01 -2.12
N GLY A 353 22.97 0.93 -2.77
CA GLY A 353 22.51 1.60 -3.98
C GLY A 353 23.67 1.96 -4.90
N SER A 354 23.54 1.68 -6.20
CA SER A 354 24.52 2.03 -7.26
C SER A 354 25.97 1.63 -6.96
N GLY A 355 26.17 0.46 -6.31
CA GLY A 355 27.49 -0.06 -5.95
C GLY A 355 28.10 0.57 -4.69
N TYR A 356 27.32 1.31 -3.92
CA TYR A 356 27.71 1.91 -2.65
C TYR A 356 26.89 1.35 -1.49
N LEU A 357 27.53 1.23 -0.33
CA LEU A 357 26.84 1.22 0.96
C LEU A 357 26.50 2.65 1.32
N VAL A 358 25.24 2.91 1.60
CA VAL A 358 24.72 4.20 2.08
C VAL A 358 24.22 3.98 3.50
N TYR A 359 24.62 4.82 4.44
CA TYR A 359 24.27 4.70 5.85
C TYR A 359 24.32 6.07 6.53
N LYS A 360 23.79 6.18 7.74
CA LYS A 360 23.90 7.40 8.53
C LYS A 360 24.83 7.21 9.73
N VAL A 361 25.63 8.23 10.00
CA VAL A 361 26.40 8.40 11.24
C VAL A 361 25.94 9.69 11.89
N ASN A 362 25.46 9.63 13.13
CA ASN A 362 24.90 10.80 13.84
C ASN A 362 23.83 11.55 13.00
N GLY A 363 22.99 10.80 12.29
CA GLY A 363 21.94 11.33 11.42
C GLY A 363 22.39 11.88 10.07
N LYS A 364 23.71 11.93 9.79
CA LYS A 364 24.26 12.42 8.51
C LYS A 364 24.56 11.26 7.57
N GLU A 365 24.08 11.38 6.32
CA GLU A 365 24.33 10.38 5.27
C GLU A 365 25.81 10.27 4.93
N GLN A 366 26.28 9.04 4.78
CA GLN A 366 27.62 8.67 4.35
C GLN A 366 27.51 7.64 3.21
N LYS A 367 28.52 7.61 2.33
CA LYS A 367 28.59 6.64 1.22
C LYS A 367 29.96 6.00 1.17
N GLN A 368 29.99 4.69 1.03
CA GLN A 368 31.21 3.92 0.86
C GLN A 368 31.07 2.97 -0.33
N LYS A 369 32.04 3.02 -1.25
CA LYS A 369 32.08 2.10 -2.39
C LYS A 369 32.26 0.66 -1.88
N MET A 370 31.46 -0.26 -2.41
CA MET A 370 31.61 -1.69 -2.11
C MET A 370 32.76 -2.25 -2.94
N ASN A 371 33.69 -2.96 -2.26
CA ASN A 371 34.78 -3.70 -2.89
C ASN A 371 34.41 -5.19 -3.02
#